data_f629eaddf3cc5b8de9ca668a549b5ad4
#
_entry.id   f629eaddf3cc5b8de9ca668a549b5ad4
#
_cell.length_a   1.000
_cell.length_b   1.000
_cell.length_c   1.000
_cell.angle_alpha   90.00
_cell.angle_beta   90.00
_cell.angle_gamma   90.00
#
_symmetry.space_group_name_H-M   'P 1'
#
loop_
_entity.id
_entity.type
_entity.pdbx_description
1 polymer ?
#
loop_
_entity_poly.entity_id
_entity_poly.type
_entity_poly.pdbx_seq_one_letter_code
_entity_poly.pdbx_strand_id
1 'polypeptide(L)'
;MLTEAERDFLKAVNSAPMPTDIPGLRSAMEMFAPLMNQDPPEIGSLHENVELRPGLRAEIAVPKGSGPFPVIVYLHGGGWVAGSPKSHRKLAMQFADGGFLTVNVDYRLAPENPFPAGLEDCVFAIKWAGQNAGRWNGDSAKIAVGGDSAGGNLTAASLTALAAEDYAGPRPKAAMLIYGVYDFAATLERSGGVMDGMAKAYLGAANFPAMLNDPRVSPMFAVKPGALPPSILVCGTADPLLPESNALAEALKRADIRHELHLFDDMPHGFLQMSVLSACGEARQRMLEFLRAVM
;
A
#
# COMPACT_ATOMS: atom_id res chain seq x y z
N MET A 1 2.35 -1.81 -25.82
CA MET A 1 2.41 -3.28 -26.08
C MET A 1 3.63 -3.85 -25.37
N LEU A 2 3.46 -4.99 -24.70
CA LEU A 2 4.56 -5.68 -23.99
C LEU A 2 5.66 -6.09 -24.98
N THR A 3 6.90 -5.95 -24.58
CA THR A 3 8.06 -6.52 -25.28
C THR A 3 8.08 -8.05 -25.14
N GLU A 4 8.90 -8.74 -25.94
CA GLU A 4 9.06 -10.20 -25.83
C GLU A 4 9.59 -10.59 -24.45
N ALA A 5 10.60 -9.86 -23.92
CA ALA A 5 11.17 -10.09 -22.61
C ALA A 5 10.15 -9.90 -21.47
N GLU A 6 9.28 -8.89 -21.55
CA GLU A 6 8.20 -8.69 -20.56
C GLU A 6 7.17 -9.83 -20.61
N ARG A 7 6.80 -10.32 -21.81
CA ARG A 7 5.89 -11.47 -21.94
C ARG A 7 6.50 -12.74 -21.35
N ASP A 8 7.76 -13.01 -21.63
CA ASP A 8 8.47 -14.19 -21.08
C ASP A 8 8.58 -14.11 -19.56
N PHE A 9 8.86 -12.93 -19.03
CA PHE A 9 8.89 -12.68 -17.59
C PHE A 9 7.51 -12.95 -16.96
N LEU A 10 6.43 -12.37 -17.52
CA LEU A 10 5.07 -12.58 -17.02
C LEU A 10 4.65 -14.05 -17.10
N LYS A 11 5.04 -14.76 -18.16
CA LYS A 11 4.79 -16.20 -18.28
C LYS A 11 5.50 -16.98 -17.18
N ALA A 12 6.75 -16.63 -16.85
CA ALA A 12 7.49 -17.25 -15.76
C ALA A 12 6.84 -16.96 -14.40
N VAL A 13 6.47 -15.72 -14.13
CA VAL A 13 5.77 -15.32 -12.89
C VAL A 13 4.45 -16.07 -12.73
N ASN A 14 3.61 -16.10 -13.77
CA ASN A 14 2.30 -16.74 -13.73
C ASN A 14 2.38 -18.28 -13.64
N SER A 15 3.52 -18.87 -14.00
CA SER A 15 3.76 -20.31 -13.92
C SER A 15 4.37 -20.74 -12.59
N ALA A 16 4.88 -19.79 -11.79
CA ALA A 16 5.49 -20.10 -10.50
C ALA A 16 4.41 -20.51 -9.49
N PRO A 17 4.61 -21.63 -8.77
CA PRO A 17 3.65 -22.03 -7.74
C PRO A 17 3.68 -21.01 -6.60
N MET A 18 2.51 -20.45 -6.29
CA MET A 18 2.37 -19.58 -5.13
C MET A 18 2.29 -20.41 -3.84
N PRO A 19 3.01 -20.01 -2.77
CA PRO A 19 2.86 -20.66 -1.47
C PRO A 19 1.42 -20.57 -0.97
N THR A 20 0.92 -21.67 -0.42
CA THR A 20 -0.46 -21.78 0.09
C THR A 20 -0.55 -21.57 1.60
N ASP A 21 0.59 -21.50 2.29
CA ASP A 21 0.67 -21.25 3.72
C ASP A 21 1.49 -19.99 4.05
N ILE A 22 1.31 -19.46 5.25
CA ILE A 22 1.94 -18.22 5.70
C ILE A 22 3.47 -18.34 5.79
N PRO A 23 4.05 -19.41 6.37
CA PRO A 23 5.51 -19.59 6.38
C PRO A 23 6.12 -19.60 4.99
N GLY A 24 5.49 -20.31 4.05
CA GLY A 24 5.93 -20.35 2.66
C GLY A 24 5.86 -18.97 1.99
N LEU A 25 4.77 -18.22 2.20
CA LEU A 25 4.63 -16.85 1.67
C LEU A 25 5.72 -15.92 2.23
N ARG A 26 5.98 -15.96 3.54
CA ARG A 26 7.04 -15.18 4.18
C ARG A 26 8.41 -15.53 3.60
N SER A 27 8.72 -16.82 3.52
CA SER A 27 10.00 -17.30 2.95
C SER A 27 10.16 -16.88 1.49
N ALA A 28 9.10 -16.93 0.69
CA ALA A 28 9.13 -16.48 -0.70
C ALA A 28 9.41 -14.97 -0.78
N MET A 29 8.72 -14.14 0.00
CA MET A 29 8.95 -12.70 0.00
C MET A 29 10.36 -12.33 0.46
N GLU A 30 10.92 -13.01 1.47
CA GLU A 30 12.29 -12.81 1.91
C GLU A 30 13.32 -13.24 0.83
N MET A 31 13.07 -14.38 0.17
CA MET A 31 13.93 -14.87 -0.92
C MET A 31 13.94 -13.94 -2.13
N PHE A 32 12.78 -13.38 -2.49
CA PHE A 32 12.65 -12.50 -3.65
C PHE A 32 13.02 -11.04 -3.35
N ALA A 33 13.02 -10.61 -2.08
CA ALA A 33 13.32 -9.22 -1.71
C ALA A 33 14.66 -8.70 -2.29
N PRO A 34 15.80 -9.46 -2.29
CA PRO A 34 17.03 -8.99 -2.91
C PRO A 34 16.89 -8.77 -4.43
N LEU A 35 16.15 -9.64 -5.12
CA LEU A 35 15.90 -9.50 -6.55
C LEU A 35 15.02 -8.27 -6.85
N MET A 36 13.96 -8.06 -6.09
CA MET A 36 13.08 -6.90 -6.23
C MET A 36 13.79 -5.57 -5.94
N ASN A 37 14.82 -5.61 -5.10
CA ASN A 37 15.62 -4.45 -4.71
C ASN A 37 16.91 -4.24 -5.55
N GLN A 38 17.12 -5.01 -6.63
CA GLN A 38 18.26 -4.78 -7.53
C GLN A 38 18.21 -3.40 -8.16
N ASP A 39 19.38 -2.79 -8.32
CA ASP A 39 19.58 -1.49 -8.97
C ASP A 39 18.64 -0.41 -8.39
N PRO A 40 18.68 -0.14 -7.07
CA PRO A 40 17.87 0.92 -6.48
C PRO A 40 18.38 2.29 -6.96
N PRO A 41 17.50 3.30 -7.08
CA PRO A 41 17.93 4.64 -7.43
C PRO A 41 18.81 5.23 -6.32
N GLU A 42 19.68 6.15 -6.71
CA GLU A 42 20.44 6.96 -5.75
C GLU A 42 19.53 8.04 -5.14
N ILE A 43 19.42 8.05 -3.83
CA ILE A 43 18.65 9.04 -3.05
C ILE A 43 19.55 9.85 -2.12
N GLY A 44 19.00 10.80 -1.37
CA GLY A 44 19.75 11.59 -0.40
C GLY A 44 20.27 10.73 0.76
N SER A 45 19.40 9.97 1.41
CA SER A 45 19.78 8.97 2.42
C SER A 45 18.68 7.96 2.67
N LEU A 46 19.07 6.79 3.22
CA LEU A 46 18.15 5.77 3.73
C LEU A 46 18.45 5.55 5.21
N HIS A 47 17.44 5.72 6.06
CA HIS A 47 17.54 5.45 7.48
C HIS A 47 16.70 4.20 7.79
N GLU A 48 17.39 3.12 8.16
CA GLU A 48 16.75 1.85 8.50
C GLU A 48 16.40 1.80 9.99
N ASN A 49 15.38 1.01 10.33
CA ASN A 49 14.98 0.72 11.72
C ASN A 49 14.68 1.97 12.57
N VAL A 50 14.16 3.04 11.97
CA VAL A 50 13.74 4.23 12.70
C VAL A 50 12.57 3.88 13.62
N GLU A 51 12.75 4.03 14.92
CA GLU A 51 11.70 3.76 15.88
C GLU A 51 10.66 4.89 15.89
N LEU A 52 9.40 4.54 15.58
CA LEU A 52 8.26 5.45 15.63
C LEU A 52 7.65 5.47 17.04
N ARG A 53 7.59 4.30 17.68
CA ARG A 53 7.27 4.02 19.07
C ARG A 53 7.83 2.64 19.45
N PRO A 54 7.87 2.26 20.73
CA PRO A 54 8.28 0.92 21.13
C PRO A 54 7.51 -0.17 20.36
N GLY A 55 8.25 -1.00 19.63
CA GLY A 55 7.71 -2.11 18.84
C GLY A 55 7.18 -1.73 17.44
N LEU A 56 7.24 -0.45 17.04
CA LEU A 56 6.87 -0.02 15.67
C LEU A 56 8.02 0.75 15.04
N ARG A 57 8.46 0.30 13.86
CA ARG A 57 9.58 0.89 13.12
C ARG A 57 9.19 1.26 11.70
N ALA A 58 10.08 1.99 11.04
CA ALA A 58 9.98 2.31 9.62
C ALA A 58 11.38 2.43 9.00
N GLU A 59 11.44 2.36 7.67
CA GLU A 59 12.55 2.89 6.89
C GLU A 59 12.19 4.28 6.37
N ILE A 60 13.12 5.22 6.45
CA ILE A 60 12.92 6.58 5.94
C ILE A 60 13.83 6.79 4.74
N ALA A 61 13.24 6.89 3.55
CA ALA A 61 13.96 7.23 2.33
C ALA A 61 13.85 8.74 2.07
N VAL A 62 14.98 9.42 2.08
CA VAL A 62 15.07 10.89 1.96
C VAL A 62 15.48 11.26 0.53
N PRO A 63 14.77 12.17 -0.14
CA PRO A 63 15.15 12.67 -1.46
C PRO A 63 16.52 13.37 -1.49
N LYS A 64 17.11 13.50 -2.67
CA LYS A 64 18.22 14.45 -2.92
C LYS A 64 17.69 15.89 -2.85
N GLY A 65 18.52 16.82 -2.41
CA GLY A 65 18.17 18.25 -2.32
C GLY A 65 17.92 18.74 -0.91
N SER A 66 17.35 19.94 -0.75
CA SER A 66 17.23 20.61 0.53
C SER A 66 15.84 20.56 1.17
N GLY A 67 14.80 20.12 0.44
CA GLY A 67 13.41 20.14 0.93
C GLY A 67 12.82 21.56 1.06
N PRO A 68 11.69 21.77 1.77
CA PRO A 68 10.93 20.71 2.43
C PRO A 68 10.27 19.75 1.42
N PHE A 69 10.37 18.44 1.68
CA PHE A 69 9.86 17.41 0.80
C PHE A 69 8.42 17.04 1.16
N PRO A 70 7.50 16.91 0.19
CA PRO A 70 6.23 16.25 0.47
C PRO A 70 6.47 14.81 0.96
N VAL A 71 5.56 14.29 1.77
CA VAL A 71 5.74 13.04 2.51
C VAL A 71 4.81 11.97 1.97
N ILE A 72 5.32 10.76 1.79
CA ILE A 72 4.52 9.54 1.58
C ILE A 72 4.69 8.64 2.81
N VAL A 73 3.59 8.27 3.45
CA VAL A 73 3.55 7.14 4.39
C VAL A 73 3.14 5.92 3.57
N TYR A 74 4.05 4.96 3.42
CA TYR A 74 3.85 3.77 2.60
C TYR A 74 3.60 2.54 3.45
N LEU A 75 2.53 1.80 3.12
CA LEU A 75 2.06 0.60 3.78
C LEU A 75 2.22 -0.57 2.81
N HIS A 76 3.14 -1.48 3.09
CA HIS A 76 3.50 -2.56 2.18
C HIS A 76 2.40 -3.61 2.03
N GLY A 77 2.39 -4.34 0.90
CA GLY A 77 1.58 -5.53 0.67
C GLY A 77 2.09 -6.76 1.39
N GLY A 78 1.40 -7.89 1.21
CA GLY A 78 1.76 -9.19 1.80
C GLY A 78 0.63 -9.88 2.57
N GLY A 79 -0.63 -9.59 2.21
CA GLY A 79 -1.82 -10.27 2.77
C GLY A 79 -1.97 -10.09 4.29
N TRP A 80 -1.47 -8.99 4.86
CA TRP A 80 -1.45 -8.68 6.30
C TRP A 80 -0.62 -9.66 7.15
N VAL A 81 -0.04 -10.70 6.53
CA VAL A 81 0.69 -11.81 7.20
C VAL A 81 2.16 -11.88 6.84
N ALA A 82 2.58 -11.17 5.81
CA ALA A 82 3.94 -11.16 5.27
C ALA A 82 4.34 -9.76 4.79
N GLY A 83 5.58 -9.61 4.33
CA GLY A 83 6.12 -8.34 3.88
C GLY A 83 6.84 -7.57 4.98
N SER A 84 7.56 -6.55 4.57
CA SER A 84 8.32 -5.66 5.45
C SER A 84 8.80 -4.45 4.66
N PRO A 85 9.33 -3.41 5.31
CA PRO A 85 10.02 -2.33 4.60
C PRO A 85 11.12 -2.83 3.65
N LYS A 86 11.82 -3.91 4.00
CA LYS A 86 12.88 -4.48 3.15
C LYS A 86 12.34 -5.03 1.83
N SER A 87 11.17 -5.67 1.83
CA SER A 87 10.57 -6.20 0.60
C SER A 87 10.10 -5.11 -0.36
N HIS A 88 9.86 -3.88 0.14
CA HIS A 88 9.36 -2.74 -0.63
C HIS A 88 10.37 -1.57 -0.68
N ARG A 89 11.63 -1.82 -0.27
CA ARG A 89 12.66 -0.78 -0.15
C ARG A 89 12.92 -0.02 -1.45
N LYS A 90 13.11 -0.74 -2.56
CA LYS A 90 13.35 -0.09 -3.86
C LYS A 90 12.19 0.82 -4.26
N LEU A 91 10.96 0.39 -4.03
CA LEU A 91 9.77 1.21 -4.33
C LEU A 91 9.75 2.48 -3.47
N ALA A 92 10.06 2.38 -2.17
CA ALA A 92 10.18 3.54 -1.29
C ALA A 92 11.31 4.49 -1.75
N MET A 93 12.45 3.95 -2.17
CA MET A 93 13.56 4.74 -2.74
C MET A 93 13.19 5.38 -4.08
N GLN A 94 12.37 4.73 -4.90
CA GLN A 94 11.87 5.29 -6.15
C GLN A 94 10.90 6.46 -5.93
N PHE A 95 10.11 6.44 -4.87
CA PHE A 95 9.32 7.62 -4.46
C PHE A 95 10.21 8.74 -3.95
N ALA A 96 11.29 8.40 -3.22
CA ALA A 96 12.27 9.40 -2.78
C ALA A 96 13.04 10.01 -3.95
N ASP A 97 13.44 9.23 -4.94
CA ASP A 97 14.01 9.73 -6.20
C ASP A 97 13.03 10.67 -6.94
N GLY A 98 11.73 10.38 -6.83
CA GLY A 98 10.63 11.25 -7.29
C GLY A 98 10.42 12.53 -6.46
N GLY A 99 11.22 12.78 -5.42
CA GLY A 99 11.18 13.98 -4.59
C GLY A 99 10.25 13.92 -3.37
N PHE A 100 9.81 12.72 -2.95
CA PHE A 100 8.93 12.53 -1.80
C PHE A 100 9.67 11.84 -0.65
N LEU A 101 9.75 12.47 0.52
CA LEU A 101 10.20 11.80 1.74
C LEU A 101 9.28 10.60 2.00
N THR A 102 9.83 9.37 2.02
CA THR A 102 9.00 8.18 2.16
C THR A 102 9.23 7.50 3.50
N VAL A 103 8.15 7.35 4.28
CA VAL A 103 8.09 6.61 5.53
C VAL A 103 7.49 5.23 5.22
N ASN A 104 8.34 4.23 5.07
CA ASN A 104 7.97 2.85 4.74
C ASN A 104 7.78 2.06 6.03
N VAL A 105 6.53 1.77 6.41
CA VAL A 105 6.13 1.37 7.76
C VAL A 105 6.26 -0.14 7.96
N ASP A 106 6.86 -0.56 9.06
CA ASP A 106 6.97 -1.95 9.52
C ASP A 106 5.84 -2.26 10.52
N TYR A 107 4.61 -2.30 10.02
CA TYR A 107 3.43 -2.55 10.84
C TYR A 107 3.34 -4.00 11.28
N ARG A 108 2.74 -4.26 12.44
CA ARG A 108 2.59 -5.61 12.99
C ARG A 108 1.74 -6.51 12.09
N LEU A 109 2.23 -7.73 11.90
CA LEU A 109 1.64 -8.74 11.03
C LEU A 109 0.85 -9.78 11.83
N ALA A 110 -0.17 -10.34 11.19
CA ALA A 110 -0.89 -11.53 11.63
C ALA A 110 -0.10 -12.80 11.22
N PRO A 111 -0.33 -13.93 11.84
CA PRO A 111 -1.29 -14.19 12.94
C PRO A 111 -0.79 -13.78 14.33
N GLU A 112 0.47 -13.37 14.49
CA GLU A 112 1.05 -13.01 15.77
C GLU A 112 0.35 -11.80 16.39
N ASN A 113 -0.07 -10.86 15.52
CA ASN A 113 -0.78 -9.64 15.89
C ASN A 113 -1.99 -9.46 14.96
N PRO A 114 -3.10 -10.15 15.21
CA PRO A 114 -4.27 -10.06 14.35
C PRO A 114 -4.92 -8.66 14.41
N PHE A 115 -5.86 -8.41 13.52
CA PHE A 115 -6.68 -7.20 13.52
C PHE A 115 -7.20 -6.88 14.94
N PRO A 116 -7.11 -5.61 15.38
CA PRO A 116 -6.77 -4.41 14.59
C PRO A 116 -5.30 -3.96 14.67
N ALA A 117 -4.36 -4.78 15.14
CA ALA A 117 -3.01 -4.37 15.49
C ALA A 117 -2.25 -3.64 14.35
N GLY A 118 -2.25 -4.21 13.15
CA GLY A 118 -1.61 -3.60 11.97
C GLY A 118 -2.27 -2.28 11.56
N LEU A 119 -3.59 -2.19 11.62
CA LEU A 119 -4.33 -0.96 11.34
C LEU A 119 -3.99 0.16 12.33
N GLU A 120 -3.92 -0.17 13.63
CA GLU A 120 -3.54 0.79 14.68
C GLU A 120 -2.11 1.33 14.47
N ASP A 121 -1.18 0.48 14.04
CA ASP A 121 0.18 0.87 13.70
C ASP A 121 0.20 1.82 12.49
N CYS A 122 -0.58 1.54 11.46
CA CYS A 122 -0.70 2.39 10.28
C CYS A 122 -1.26 3.77 10.61
N VAL A 123 -2.36 3.84 11.38
CA VAL A 123 -2.93 5.12 11.87
C VAL A 123 -1.91 5.89 12.70
N PHE A 124 -1.20 5.19 13.60
CA PHE A 124 -0.14 5.81 14.40
C PHE A 124 0.98 6.38 13.53
N ALA A 125 1.47 5.62 12.53
CA ALA A 125 2.54 6.05 11.64
C ALA A 125 2.16 7.29 10.81
N ILE A 126 0.91 7.41 10.38
CA ILE A 126 0.38 8.60 9.70
C ILE A 126 0.45 9.83 10.62
N LYS A 127 -0.04 9.69 11.86
CA LYS A 127 0.00 10.76 12.87
C LYS A 127 1.45 11.14 13.22
N TRP A 128 2.31 10.13 13.37
CA TRP A 128 3.74 10.33 13.66
C TRP A 128 4.45 11.09 12.54
N ALA A 129 4.17 10.76 11.27
CA ALA A 129 4.74 11.49 10.13
C ALA A 129 4.36 12.98 10.16
N GLY A 130 3.11 13.30 10.50
CA GLY A 130 2.65 14.67 10.69
C GLY A 130 3.39 15.46 11.76
N GLN A 131 3.98 14.79 12.74
CA GLN A 131 4.69 15.40 13.86
C GLN A 131 6.20 15.39 13.69
N ASN A 132 6.74 14.44 12.93
CA ASN A 132 8.16 14.12 12.94
C ASN A 132 8.87 14.22 11.57
N ALA A 133 8.15 14.33 10.46
CA ALA A 133 8.76 14.36 9.12
C ALA A 133 9.78 15.49 8.94
N GLY A 134 9.60 16.60 9.64
CA GLY A 134 10.55 17.73 9.67
C GLY A 134 11.97 17.36 10.09
N ARG A 135 12.16 16.25 10.81
CA ARG A 135 13.50 15.74 11.18
C ARG A 135 14.34 15.34 9.97
N TRP A 136 13.69 15.07 8.84
CA TRP A 136 14.29 14.73 7.53
C TRP A 136 13.87 15.71 6.44
N ASN A 137 13.64 16.98 6.81
CA ASN A 137 13.18 18.03 5.88
C ASN A 137 11.85 17.69 5.17
N GLY A 138 10.97 16.92 5.78
CA GLY A 138 9.62 16.64 5.27
C GLY A 138 8.65 17.76 5.60
N ASP A 139 7.73 18.04 4.68
CA ASP A 139 6.62 18.99 4.86
C ASP A 139 5.40 18.27 5.46
N SER A 140 5.18 18.46 6.76
CA SER A 140 4.04 17.88 7.48
C SER A 140 2.67 18.35 6.96
N ALA A 141 2.59 19.45 6.21
CA ALA A 141 1.34 19.91 5.60
C ALA A 141 1.01 19.17 4.30
N LYS A 142 1.98 18.42 3.74
CA LYS A 142 1.89 17.70 2.47
C LYS A 142 2.15 16.22 2.65
N ILE A 143 1.19 15.52 3.24
CA ILE A 143 1.27 14.07 3.49
C ILE A 143 0.32 13.33 2.54
N ALA A 144 0.85 12.35 1.83
CA ALA A 144 0.09 11.30 1.17
C ALA A 144 0.22 9.99 1.94
N VAL A 145 -0.79 9.14 1.86
CA VAL A 145 -0.72 7.76 2.34
C VAL A 145 -0.94 6.84 1.16
N GLY A 146 -0.14 5.78 1.07
CA GLY A 146 -0.29 4.83 -0.02
C GLY A 146 0.16 3.44 0.38
N GLY A 147 -0.31 2.46 -0.38
CA GLY A 147 0.08 1.08 -0.19
C GLY A 147 -0.50 0.17 -1.26
N ASP A 148 0.08 -1.00 -1.36
CA ASP A 148 -0.26 -2.00 -2.36
C ASP A 148 -0.91 -3.24 -1.73
N SER A 149 -1.89 -3.86 -2.41
CA SER A 149 -2.56 -5.08 -1.96
C SER A 149 -3.17 -4.92 -0.55
N ALA A 150 -2.74 -5.70 0.44
CA ALA A 150 -3.11 -5.52 1.85
C ALA A 150 -2.77 -4.11 2.37
N GLY A 151 -1.67 -3.50 1.90
CA GLY A 151 -1.32 -2.11 2.20
C GLY A 151 -2.29 -1.10 1.58
N GLY A 152 -2.85 -1.40 0.41
CA GLY A 152 -3.92 -0.60 -0.20
C GLY A 152 -5.20 -0.62 0.63
N ASN A 153 -5.57 -1.79 1.19
CA ASN A 153 -6.65 -1.92 2.15
C ASN A 153 -6.35 -1.09 3.42
N LEU A 154 -5.18 -1.29 4.04
CA LEU A 154 -4.77 -0.56 5.24
C LEU A 154 -4.72 0.96 5.00
N THR A 155 -4.35 1.40 3.79
CA THR A 155 -4.38 2.82 3.39
C THR A 155 -5.81 3.36 3.49
N ALA A 156 -6.77 2.73 2.81
CA ALA A 156 -8.16 3.18 2.84
C ALA A 156 -8.75 3.09 4.26
N ALA A 157 -8.52 1.98 4.97
CA ALA A 157 -9.00 1.77 6.33
C ALA A 157 -8.43 2.79 7.33
N SER A 158 -7.11 3.09 7.23
CA SER A 158 -6.47 4.09 8.11
C SER A 158 -6.99 5.49 7.86
N LEU A 159 -7.18 5.87 6.59
CA LEU A 159 -7.68 7.19 6.22
C LEU A 159 -9.14 7.40 6.65
N THR A 160 -9.99 6.40 6.46
CA THR A 160 -11.40 6.45 6.91
C THR A 160 -11.50 6.46 8.43
N ALA A 161 -10.68 5.69 9.14
CA ALA A 161 -10.60 5.72 10.60
C ALA A 161 -10.16 7.11 11.09
N LEU A 162 -9.09 7.68 10.48
CA LEU A 162 -8.60 9.01 10.84
C LEU A 162 -9.61 10.11 10.52
N ALA A 163 -10.40 9.98 9.46
CA ALA A 163 -11.47 10.92 9.12
C ALA A 163 -12.62 10.91 10.15
N ALA A 164 -12.85 9.77 10.81
CA ALA A 164 -13.85 9.62 11.85
C ALA A 164 -13.38 10.10 13.24
N GLU A 165 -12.07 10.31 13.42
CA GLU A 165 -11.51 10.81 14.68
C GLU A 165 -11.50 12.34 14.76
N ASP A 166 -11.61 12.88 15.98
CA ASP A 166 -11.33 14.30 16.28
C ASP A 166 -9.79 14.50 16.37
N TYR A 167 -9.13 14.36 15.22
CA TYR A 167 -7.68 14.50 15.10
C TYR A 167 -7.33 15.93 14.66
N ALA A 168 -6.69 16.69 15.55
CA ALA A 168 -6.30 18.09 15.33
C ALA A 168 -4.97 18.25 14.54
N GLY A 169 -4.23 17.16 14.29
CA GLY A 169 -2.95 17.21 13.55
C GLY A 169 -3.10 17.31 12.03
N PRO A 170 -1.98 17.37 11.30
CA PRO A 170 -1.98 17.41 9.84
C PRO A 170 -2.70 16.20 9.24
N ARG A 171 -3.71 16.45 8.41
CA ARG A 171 -4.45 15.39 7.72
C ARG A 171 -3.84 15.11 6.35
N PRO A 172 -3.77 13.83 5.93
CA PRO A 172 -3.32 13.47 4.59
C PRO A 172 -4.09 14.20 3.49
N LYS A 173 -3.36 14.62 2.45
CA LYS A 173 -3.87 15.39 1.30
C LYS A 173 -4.17 14.50 0.10
N ALA A 174 -3.60 13.31 0.05
CA ALA A 174 -3.77 12.37 -1.05
C ALA A 174 -3.70 10.91 -0.58
N ALA A 175 -4.30 10.01 -1.37
CA ALA A 175 -4.19 8.57 -1.19
C ALA A 175 -3.70 7.88 -2.47
N MET A 176 -2.84 6.86 -2.34
CA MET A 176 -2.48 5.92 -3.39
C MET A 176 -3.05 4.54 -3.03
N LEU A 177 -4.04 4.10 -3.77
CA LEU A 177 -4.82 2.88 -3.52
C LEU A 177 -4.47 1.85 -4.61
N ILE A 178 -3.43 1.04 -4.34
CA ILE A 178 -2.79 0.21 -5.35
C ILE A 178 -3.31 -1.22 -5.20
N TYR A 179 -4.13 -1.67 -6.16
CA TYR A 179 -4.76 -3.02 -6.23
C TYR A 179 -5.15 -3.62 -4.88
N GLY A 180 -5.77 -2.83 -4.01
CA GLY A 180 -6.15 -3.25 -2.66
C GLY A 180 -7.45 -4.05 -2.59
N VAL A 181 -7.68 -4.64 -1.41
CA VAL A 181 -8.96 -5.26 -1.03
C VAL A 181 -9.81 -4.23 -0.31
N TYR A 182 -10.98 -3.89 -0.82
CA TYR A 182 -11.82 -2.84 -0.24
C TYR A 182 -13.17 -3.33 0.24
N ASP A 183 -13.65 -4.46 -0.29
CA ASP A 183 -14.76 -5.27 0.21
C ASP A 183 -14.25 -6.69 0.47
N PHE A 184 -13.98 -6.97 1.73
CA PHE A 184 -13.35 -8.22 2.15
C PHE A 184 -14.26 -9.44 1.91
N ALA A 185 -15.55 -9.30 2.18
CA ALA A 185 -16.51 -10.36 1.98
C ALA A 185 -16.64 -10.74 0.50
N ALA A 186 -16.82 -9.75 -0.37
CA ALA A 186 -16.91 -9.96 -1.81
C ALA A 186 -15.60 -10.53 -2.40
N THR A 187 -14.44 -10.12 -1.88
CA THR A 187 -13.15 -10.67 -2.29
C THR A 187 -13.01 -12.16 -1.91
N LEU A 188 -13.40 -12.54 -0.68
CA LEU A 188 -13.36 -13.96 -0.28
C LEU A 188 -14.29 -14.82 -1.13
N GLU A 189 -15.51 -14.35 -1.39
CA GLU A 189 -16.45 -15.05 -2.26
C GLU A 189 -15.84 -15.30 -3.65
N ARG A 190 -15.27 -14.26 -4.28
CA ARG A 190 -14.62 -14.38 -5.60
C ARG A 190 -13.37 -15.26 -5.59
N SER A 191 -12.64 -15.30 -4.48
CA SER A 191 -11.42 -16.11 -4.37
C SER A 191 -11.66 -17.62 -4.33
N GLY A 192 -12.92 -18.06 -4.12
CA GLY A 192 -13.26 -19.47 -4.03
C GLY A 192 -12.51 -20.19 -2.89
N GLY A 193 -12.19 -19.48 -1.81
CA GLY A 193 -11.49 -20.01 -0.62
C GLY A 193 -9.97 -19.87 -0.64
N VAL A 194 -9.38 -19.40 -1.75
CA VAL A 194 -7.91 -19.22 -1.84
C VAL A 194 -7.39 -18.26 -0.78
N MET A 195 -8.13 -17.21 -0.46
CA MET A 195 -7.75 -16.20 0.53
C MET A 195 -8.20 -16.51 1.97
N ASP A 196 -8.96 -17.57 2.20
CA ASP A 196 -9.54 -17.87 3.54
C ASP A 196 -8.50 -18.00 4.65
N GLY A 197 -7.38 -18.64 4.35
CA GLY A 197 -6.29 -18.82 5.31
C GLY A 197 -5.69 -17.49 5.78
N MET A 198 -5.42 -16.58 4.85
CA MET A 198 -4.92 -15.24 5.17
C MET A 198 -5.97 -14.40 5.90
N ALA A 199 -7.23 -14.49 5.48
CA ALA A 199 -8.34 -13.76 6.11
C ALA A 199 -8.54 -14.20 7.58
N LYS A 200 -8.54 -15.50 7.84
CA LYS A 200 -8.64 -16.07 9.20
C LYS A 200 -7.44 -15.68 10.05
N ALA A 201 -6.24 -15.68 9.49
CA ALA A 201 -5.05 -15.25 10.18
C ALA A 201 -5.11 -13.74 10.52
N TYR A 202 -5.47 -12.89 9.54
CA TYR A 202 -5.57 -11.45 9.72
C TYR A 202 -6.62 -11.06 10.75
N LEU A 203 -7.83 -11.58 10.65
CA LEU A 203 -8.92 -11.24 11.56
C LEU A 203 -8.82 -11.93 12.92
N GLY A 204 -8.14 -13.07 12.97
CA GLY A 204 -8.18 -13.98 14.10
C GLY A 204 -9.45 -14.83 14.13
N ALA A 205 -9.36 -16.05 14.65
CA ALA A 205 -10.46 -17.02 14.65
C ALA A 205 -11.74 -16.53 15.38
N ALA A 206 -11.58 -15.68 16.39
CA ALA A 206 -12.71 -15.11 17.13
C ALA A 206 -13.51 -14.06 16.34
N ASN A 207 -12.87 -13.37 15.41
CA ASN A 207 -13.48 -12.28 14.64
C ASN A 207 -13.97 -12.71 13.26
N PHE A 208 -13.41 -13.79 12.72
CA PHE A 208 -13.80 -14.34 11.42
C PHE A 208 -15.02 -15.29 11.58
N PRO A 209 -16.10 -15.16 10.73
CA PRO A 209 -16.28 -14.18 9.65
C PRO A 209 -17.02 -12.90 10.07
N ALA A 210 -17.32 -12.69 11.35
CA ALA A 210 -18.21 -11.61 11.83
C ALA A 210 -17.74 -10.21 11.45
N MET A 211 -16.42 -10.01 11.29
CA MET A 211 -15.82 -8.70 11.00
C MET A 211 -15.68 -8.40 9.50
N LEU A 212 -16.09 -9.30 8.60
CA LEU A 212 -15.89 -9.10 7.16
C LEU A 212 -16.50 -7.79 6.62
N ASN A 213 -17.63 -7.37 7.19
CA ASN A 213 -18.31 -6.13 6.80
C ASN A 213 -17.99 -4.94 7.74
N ASP A 214 -17.05 -5.08 8.68
CA ASP A 214 -16.61 -3.95 9.50
C ASP A 214 -15.89 -2.93 8.59
N PRO A 215 -16.24 -1.63 8.64
CA PRO A 215 -15.61 -0.60 7.79
C PRO A 215 -14.08 -0.49 7.98
N ARG A 216 -13.53 -0.97 9.09
CA ARG A 216 -12.09 -1.00 9.34
C ARG A 216 -11.40 -2.18 8.65
N VAL A 217 -12.18 -3.19 8.23
CA VAL A 217 -11.73 -4.37 7.47
C VAL A 217 -12.08 -4.19 5.99
N SER A 218 -13.30 -3.77 5.72
CA SER A 218 -13.85 -3.48 4.39
C SER A 218 -14.10 -1.97 4.24
N PRO A 219 -13.07 -1.16 3.95
CA PRO A 219 -13.18 0.30 3.94
C PRO A 219 -14.15 0.85 2.89
N MET A 220 -14.57 0.04 1.93
CA MET A 220 -15.66 0.34 1.00
C MET A 220 -16.92 0.84 1.72
N PHE A 221 -17.27 0.24 2.86
CA PHE A 221 -18.47 0.59 3.63
C PHE A 221 -18.34 1.90 4.44
N ALA A 222 -17.12 2.46 4.52
CA ALA A 222 -16.88 3.77 5.14
C ALA A 222 -16.86 4.91 4.12
N VAL A 223 -16.93 4.63 2.82
CA VAL A 223 -16.85 5.67 1.77
C VAL A 223 -18.09 6.56 1.81
N LYS A 224 -17.85 7.84 2.10
CA LYS A 224 -18.83 8.92 2.13
C LYS A 224 -18.11 10.24 1.84
N PRO A 225 -18.83 11.35 1.57
CA PRO A 225 -18.17 12.65 1.37
C PRO A 225 -17.18 12.98 2.48
N GLY A 226 -15.94 13.29 2.10
CA GLY A 226 -14.85 13.63 3.03
C GLY A 226 -14.19 12.46 3.78
N ALA A 227 -14.57 11.20 3.52
CA ALA A 227 -13.95 10.03 4.17
C ALA A 227 -12.53 9.76 3.69
N LEU A 228 -12.24 10.07 2.44
CA LEU A 228 -10.92 9.93 1.82
C LEU A 228 -10.50 11.25 1.17
N PRO A 229 -9.19 11.57 1.15
CA PRO A 229 -8.67 12.68 0.36
C PRO A 229 -8.72 12.33 -1.14
N PRO A 230 -8.37 13.28 -2.04
CA PRO A 230 -8.11 12.97 -3.44
C PRO A 230 -7.28 11.72 -3.60
N SER A 231 -7.72 10.77 -4.44
CA SER A 231 -7.18 9.41 -4.48
C SER A 231 -6.79 8.99 -5.89
N ILE A 232 -5.63 8.34 -6.03
CA ILE A 232 -5.26 7.64 -7.25
C ILE A 232 -5.37 6.13 -7.02
N LEU A 233 -6.09 5.45 -7.90
CA LEU A 233 -6.24 4.00 -7.93
C LEU A 233 -5.39 3.44 -9.07
N VAL A 234 -4.64 2.38 -8.78
CA VAL A 234 -3.78 1.70 -9.76
C VAL A 234 -4.07 0.21 -9.70
N CYS A 235 -4.35 -0.42 -10.85
CA CYS A 235 -4.57 -1.86 -10.92
C CYS A 235 -4.18 -2.42 -12.30
N GLY A 236 -3.81 -3.69 -12.33
CA GLY A 236 -3.62 -4.41 -13.59
C GLY A 236 -4.93 -5.01 -14.10
N THR A 237 -5.08 -5.15 -15.44
CA THR A 237 -6.30 -5.78 -15.99
C THR A 237 -6.32 -7.30 -15.82
N ALA A 238 -5.16 -7.93 -15.60
CA ALA A 238 -5.05 -9.35 -15.27
C ALA A 238 -5.03 -9.62 -13.74
N ASP A 239 -5.26 -8.60 -12.93
CA ASP A 239 -5.29 -8.72 -11.45
C ASP A 239 -6.65 -9.26 -10.98
N PRO A 240 -6.71 -10.33 -10.17
CA PRO A 240 -7.97 -10.83 -9.60
C PRO A 240 -8.68 -9.83 -8.69
N LEU A 241 -7.98 -8.79 -8.21
CA LEU A 241 -8.55 -7.69 -7.41
C LEU A 241 -9.01 -6.49 -8.25
N LEU A 242 -8.99 -6.57 -9.59
CA LEU A 242 -9.54 -5.53 -10.46
C LEU A 242 -10.99 -5.14 -10.11
N PRO A 243 -11.91 -6.08 -9.78
CA PRO A 243 -13.26 -5.72 -9.36
C PRO A 243 -13.32 -4.81 -8.13
N GLU A 244 -12.36 -4.95 -7.19
CA GLU A 244 -12.24 -4.11 -6.01
C GLU A 244 -11.89 -2.66 -6.38
N SER A 245 -10.89 -2.48 -7.26
CA SER A 245 -10.49 -1.16 -7.71
C SER A 245 -11.60 -0.44 -8.47
N ASN A 246 -12.32 -1.16 -9.34
CA ASN A 246 -13.47 -0.62 -10.08
C ASN A 246 -14.60 -0.22 -9.13
N ALA A 247 -14.96 -1.10 -8.18
CA ALA A 247 -16.04 -0.84 -7.23
C ALA A 247 -15.71 0.35 -6.32
N LEU A 248 -14.45 0.47 -5.86
CA LEU A 248 -14.02 1.61 -5.06
C LEU A 248 -14.05 2.92 -5.88
N ALA A 249 -13.59 2.92 -7.13
CA ALA A 249 -13.67 4.11 -7.99
C ALA A 249 -15.13 4.60 -8.14
N GLU A 250 -16.07 3.68 -8.36
CA GLU A 250 -17.49 4.02 -8.42
C GLU A 250 -18.05 4.53 -7.08
N ALA A 251 -17.55 4.00 -5.95
CA ALA A 251 -17.94 4.49 -4.63
C ALA A 251 -17.41 5.91 -4.37
N LEU A 252 -16.15 6.20 -4.74
CA LEU A 252 -15.54 7.52 -4.65
C LEU A 252 -16.28 8.55 -5.51
N LYS A 253 -16.68 8.15 -6.73
CA LYS A 253 -17.48 8.97 -7.63
C LYS A 253 -18.84 9.32 -7.01
N ARG A 254 -19.54 8.34 -6.44
CA ARG A 254 -20.83 8.59 -5.74
C ARG A 254 -20.68 9.49 -4.52
N ALA A 255 -19.53 9.44 -3.85
CA ALA A 255 -19.21 10.27 -2.69
C ALA A 255 -18.64 11.65 -3.05
N ASP A 256 -18.58 12.02 -4.33
CA ASP A 256 -17.98 13.25 -4.84
C ASP A 256 -16.53 13.48 -4.36
N ILE A 257 -15.75 12.37 -4.29
CA ILE A 257 -14.34 12.40 -3.94
C ILE A 257 -13.51 12.42 -5.23
N ARG A 258 -12.65 13.43 -5.39
CA ARG A 258 -11.72 13.52 -6.53
C ARG A 258 -10.87 12.26 -6.60
N HIS A 259 -10.89 11.58 -7.74
CA HIS A 259 -10.08 10.39 -7.94
C HIS A 259 -9.69 10.19 -9.41
N GLU A 260 -8.65 9.39 -9.62
CA GLU A 260 -8.23 8.87 -10.91
C GLU A 260 -8.10 7.35 -10.79
N LEU A 261 -8.54 6.59 -11.80
CA LEU A 261 -8.34 5.15 -11.91
C LEU A 261 -7.46 4.88 -13.14
N HIS A 262 -6.29 4.30 -12.89
CA HIS A 262 -5.34 3.90 -13.94
C HIS A 262 -5.26 2.38 -14.01
N LEU A 263 -5.66 1.83 -15.15
CA LEU A 263 -5.61 0.41 -15.44
C LEU A 263 -4.46 0.12 -16.40
N PHE A 264 -3.69 -0.93 -16.10
CA PHE A 264 -2.53 -1.35 -16.88
C PHE A 264 -2.80 -2.70 -17.53
N ASP A 265 -2.83 -2.71 -18.87
CA ASP A 265 -3.20 -3.89 -19.65
C ASP A 265 -2.25 -5.06 -19.39
N ASP A 266 -2.83 -6.25 -19.21
CA ASP A 266 -2.16 -7.53 -18.97
C ASP A 266 -1.29 -7.60 -17.71
N MET A 267 -1.32 -6.59 -16.83
CA MET A 267 -0.53 -6.60 -15.61
C MET A 267 -1.20 -7.45 -14.52
N PRO A 268 -0.43 -8.37 -13.90
CA PRO A 268 -0.89 -9.21 -12.80
C PRO A 268 -0.87 -8.46 -11.47
N HIS A 269 -1.41 -9.10 -10.42
CA HIS A 269 -1.27 -8.63 -9.04
C HIS A 269 0.20 -8.44 -8.64
N GLY A 270 0.51 -7.35 -7.94
CA GLY A 270 1.88 -7.07 -7.48
C GLY A 270 2.82 -6.49 -8.55
N PHE A 271 2.33 -6.16 -9.76
CA PHE A 271 3.19 -5.72 -10.87
C PHE A 271 4.03 -4.48 -10.54
N LEU A 272 3.61 -3.64 -9.61
CA LEU A 272 4.33 -2.42 -9.25
C LEU A 272 5.74 -2.68 -8.67
N GLN A 273 5.98 -3.88 -8.15
CA GLN A 273 7.31 -4.31 -7.66
C GLN A 273 8.15 -4.98 -8.76
N MET A 274 7.58 -5.27 -9.91
CA MET A 274 8.24 -5.97 -11.02
C MET A 274 8.92 -4.95 -11.94
N SER A 275 10.06 -4.41 -11.52
CA SER A 275 10.76 -3.29 -12.20
C SER A 275 11.22 -3.58 -13.62
N VAL A 276 11.19 -4.84 -14.06
CA VAL A 276 11.43 -5.25 -15.46
C VAL A 276 10.29 -4.84 -16.38
N LEU A 277 9.07 -4.63 -15.83
CA LEU A 277 7.90 -4.24 -16.60
C LEU A 277 7.87 -2.71 -16.77
N SER A 278 7.74 -2.25 -18.00
CA SER A 278 7.59 -0.81 -18.32
C SER A 278 6.38 -0.19 -17.63
N ALA A 279 5.30 -0.94 -17.47
CA ALA A 279 4.11 -0.55 -16.74
C ALA A 279 4.38 -0.15 -15.27
N CYS A 280 5.37 -0.78 -14.62
CA CYS A 280 5.78 -0.39 -13.26
C CYS A 280 6.30 1.05 -13.20
N GLY A 281 7.15 1.44 -14.16
CA GLY A 281 7.67 2.80 -14.27
C GLY A 281 6.57 3.83 -14.59
N GLU A 282 5.69 3.49 -15.52
CA GLU A 282 4.55 4.35 -15.90
C GLU A 282 3.57 4.52 -14.73
N ALA A 283 3.19 3.46 -14.04
CA ALA A 283 2.30 3.53 -12.88
C ALA A 283 2.87 4.44 -11.79
N ARG A 284 4.17 4.31 -11.49
CA ARG A 284 4.85 5.17 -10.52
C ARG A 284 4.84 6.63 -10.98
N GLN A 285 5.12 6.90 -12.24
CA GLN A 285 5.09 8.26 -12.79
C GLN A 285 3.69 8.88 -12.64
N ARG A 286 2.62 8.15 -13.01
CA ARG A 286 1.22 8.61 -12.85
C ARG A 286 0.90 8.95 -11.39
N MET A 287 1.32 8.10 -10.45
CA MET A 287 1.13 8.37 -9.02
C MET A 287 1.85 9.65 -8.59
N LEU A 288 3.11 9.84 -8.96
CA LEU A 288 3.88 11.04 -8.61
C LEU A 288 3.30 12.32 -9.24
N GLU A 289 2.84 12.25 -10.48
CA GLU A 289 2.16 13.37 -11.17
C GLU A 289 0.87 13.75 -10.45
N PHE A 290 0.03 12.75 -10.11
CA PHE A 290 -1.20 12.98 -9.34
C PHE A 290 -0.90 13.63 -7.98
N LEU A 291 0.05 13.09 -7.22
CA LEU A 291 0.42 13.64 -5.91
C LEU A 291 0.86 15.10 -6.01
N ARG A 292 1.70 15.45 -7.00
CA ARG A 292 2.12 16.85 -7.24
C ARG A 292 0.96 17.76 -7.58
N ALA A 293 -0.08 17.24 -8.24
CA ALA A 293 -1.25 18.01 -8.66
C ALA A 293 -2.25 18.29 -7.53
N VAL A 294 -2.19 17.51 -6.42
CA VAL A 294 -3.16 17.61 -5.32
C VAL A 294 -2.55 18.02 -3.97
N MET A 295 -1.21 18.08 -3.86
CA MET A 295 -0.46 18.49 -2.68
C MET A 295 0.32 19.78 -2.88
#